data_0b7592e14f125b3bf908b6b1d11823e8
#
_entry.id   0b7592e14f125b3bf908b6b1d11823e8
#
_cell.length_a   1.000
_cell.length_b   1.000
_cell.length_c   1.000
_cell.angle_alpha   90.00
_cell.angle_beta   90.00
_cell.angle_gamma   90.00
#
_symmetry.space_group_name_H-M   'P 1'
#
loop_
_entity.id
_entity.type
_entity.pdbx_description
1 polymer ?
#
loop_
_entity_poly.entity_id
_entity_poly.type
_entity_poly.pdbx_seq_one_letter_code
_entity_poly.pdbx_strand_id
1 'polypeptide(L)'
;MLDEFAYGLRIGSGAPGLLTIFTGARGIGKTVMLGAAEELAIANGWAVISETATGGFLGRIGEAMRRLTDELGDGPTGRRVTAVSVAGFAVTTQLAPEEQVDWRVRGAALLRLLAQQGTGLVITVDEIHAADRTELSQLAADVQHFIRDGLPIGLIFAGLPAAVSDLLNEGVATFLRRADRIDLHAASIAEVERSFTETFQRAGKALGPDLARTASEATGGYPFLIQLVGYYLWQEAEKAPVSLDAAAVDRAITAAHRRNERVVIEAALSTTSGRDRDFLHAMAEDPGASSTLDIGRRTGMRPNAVGNYRTRLLDAGLIEPAGHGLVGFAIPGLREYLARNPAS
;
A
#
# COMPACT_ATOMS: atom_id res chain seq x y z
N MET A 1 10.93 -6.11 9.06
CA MET A 1 10.61 -5.47 7.77
C MET A 1 11.18 -4.06 7.63
N LEU A 2 11.12 -3.24 8.67
CA LEU A 2 11.65 -1.87 8.62
C LEU A 2 13.05 -1.71 9.21
N ASP A 3 13.74 -2.79 9.50
CA ASP A 3 15.06 -2.78 10.17
C ASP A 3 16.15 -2.15 9.29
N GLU A 4 16.15 -2.48 8.00
CA GLU A 4 17.06 -1.89 7.02
C GLU A 4 16.79 -0.39 6.83
N PHE A 5 15.52 -0.01 6.79
CA PHE A 5 15.13 1.41 6.72
C PHE A 5 15.53 2.15 8.00
N ALA A 6 15.27 1.58 9.18
CA ALA A 6 15.69 2.14 10.46
C ALA A 6 17.21 2.31 10.55
N TYR A 7 17.96 1.33 10.02
CA TYR A 7 19.40 1.41 9.93
C TYR A 7 19.83 2.50 8.95
N GLY A 8 19.17 2.60 7.79
CA GLY A 8 19.40 3.63 6.79
C GLY A 8 19.23 5.05 7.34
N LEU A 9 18.19 5.30 8.14
CA LEU A 9 17.97 6.60 8.80
C LEU A 9 19.12 7.00 9.72
N ARG A 10 19.76 6.04 10.40
CA ARG A 10 20.92 6.31 11.29
C ARG A 10 22.22 6.54 10.51
N ILE A 11 22.43 5.82 9.41
CA ILE A 11 23.60 5.98 8.53
C ILE A 11 23.49 7.28 7.75
N GLY A 12 22.31 7.64 7.28
CA GLY A 12 22.07 8.83 6.48
C GLY A 12 22.27 8.61 4.99
N SER A 13 22.77 9.63 4.31
CA SER A 13 22.86 9.72 2.85
C SER A 13 23.44 8.46 2.18
N GLY A 14 22.74 7.95 1.17
CA GLY A 14 23.20 6.84 0.33
C GLY A 14 23.02 5.44 0.93
N ALA A 15 22.42 5.31 2.12
CA ALA A 15 22.14 4.02 2.72
C ALA A 15 21.07 3.27 1.89
N PRO A 16 21.27 1.96 1.57
CA PRO A 16 20.34 1.20 0.72
C PRO A 16 18.90 1.20 1.23
N GLY A 17 18.68 1.03 2.54
CA GLY A 17 17.36 1.00 3.16
C GLY A 17 16.55 2.30 3.04
N LEU A 18 17.17 3.42 2.65
CA LEU A 18 16.46 4.68 2.39
C LEU A 18 15.68 4.67 1.06
N LEU A 19 15.91 3.68 0.20
CA LEU A 19 15.11 3.42 -0.99
C LEU A 19 14.33 2.14 -0.76
N THR A 20 13.03 2.24 -0.58
CA THR A 20 12.17 1.09 -0.28
C THR A 20 10.92 1.11 -1.15
N ILE A 21 10.47 -0.06 -1.57
CA ILE A 21 9.23 -0.23 -2.34
C ILE A 21 8.37 -1.29 -1.66
N PHE A 22 7.22 -0.87 -1.13
CA PHE A 22 6.19 -1.78 -0.66
C PHE A 22 5.29 -2.19 -1.80
N THR A 23 5.16 -3.49 -2.05
CA THR A 23 4.27 -4.01 -3.07
C THR A 23 3.39 -5.14 -2.52
N GLY A 24 2.24 -5.34 -3.14
CA GLY A 24 1.28 -6.36 -2.75
C GLY A 24 -0.14 -6.02 -3.19
N ALA A 25 -1.07 -6.94 -2.98
CA ALA A 25 -2.47 -6.81 -3.34
C ALA A 25 -3.16 -5.61 -2.69
N ARG A 26 -4.35 -5.25 -3.17
CA ARG A 26 -5.18 -4.20 -2.52
C ARG A 26 -5.57 -4.65 -1.11
N GLY A 27 -5.53 -3.72 -0.13
CA GLY A 27 -5.89 -4.00 1.26
C GLY A 27 -4.88 -4.84 2.05
N ILE A 28 -3.71 -5.19 1.47
CA ILE A 28 -2.64 -5.96 2.14
C ILE A 28 -1.86 -5.13 3.18
N GLY A 29 -2.20 -3.86 3.38
CA GLY A 29 -1.55 -3.03 4.40
C GLY A 29 -0.41 -2.15 3.89
N LYS A 30 -0.27 -1.90 2.58
CA LYS A 30 0.78 -1.01 2.03
C LYS A 30 0.79 0.36 2.69
N THR A 31 -0.36 1.03 2.76
CA THR A 31 -0.54 2.33 3.43
C THR A 31 -0.17 2.28 4.91
N VAL A 32 -0.48 1.16 5.61
CA VAL A 32 -0.10 0.96 7.01
C VAL A 32 1.42 0.87 7.15
N MET A 33 2.08 0.17 6.22
CA MET A 33 3.55 0.07 6.22
C MET A 33 4.23 1.40 5.89
N LEU A 34 3.62 2.22 5.00
CA LEU A 34 4.09 3.59 4.77
C LEU A 34 3.98 4.42 6.05
N GLY A 35 2.83 4.42 6.72
CA GLY A 35 2.65 5.13 7.99
C GLY A 35 3.65 4.70 9.06
N ALA A 36 3.90 3.39 9.20
CA ALA A 36 4.90 2.88 10.13
C ALA A 36 6.34 3.36 9.78
N ALA A 37 6.68 3.44 8.49
CA ALA A 37 7.96 3.97 8.04
C ALA A 37 8.06 5.49 8.30
N GLU A 38 6.97 6.23 8.11
CA GLU A 38 6.87 7.67 8.40
C GLU A 38 7.06 7.95 9.90
N GLU A 39 6.35 7.22 10.75
CA GLU A 39 6.51 7.31 12.22
C GLU A 39 7.95 7.01 12.65
N LEU A 40 8.57 6.00 12.04
CA LEU A 40 9.95 5.63 12.32
C LEU A 40 10.93 6.73 11.87
N ALA A 41 10.71 7.35 10.71
CA ALA A 41 11.51 8.48 10.22
C ALA A 41 11.39 9.68 11.18
N ILE A 42 10.18 10.04 11.59
CA ILE A 42 9.92 11.12 12.54
C ILE A 42 10.61 10.84 13.90
N ALA A 43 10.49 9.60 14.40
CA ALA A 43 11.14 9.20 15.66
C ALA A 43 12.68 9.29 15.59
N ASN A 44 13.27 9.17 14.39
CA ASN A 44 14.70 9.38 14.14
C ASN A 44 15.04 10.84 13.78
N GLY A 45 14.10 11.76 13.88
CA GLY A 45 14.30 13.20 13.65
C GLY A 45 14.32 13.62 12.18
N TRP A 46 13.91 12.75 11.25
CA TRP A 46 13.82 13.08 9.84
C TRP A 46 12.50 13.77 9.51
N ALA A 47 12.54 14.72 8.57
CA ALA A 47 11.35 15.30 7.99
C ALA A 47 10.66 14.28 7.07
N VAL A 48 9.32 14.35 6.98
CA VAL A 48 8.53 13.46 6.14
C VAL A 48 7.57 14.27 5.27
N ILE A 49 7.55 13.96 3.97
CA ILE A 49 6.52 14.40 3.03
C ILE A 49 5.78 13.15 2.56
N SER A 50 4.49 13.08 2.86
CA SER A 50 3.62 11.96 2.48
C SER A 50 2.65 12.39 1.40
N GLU A 51 2.61 11.66 0.28
CA GLU A 51 1.76 11.95 -0.86
C GLU A 51 1.08 10.69 -1.43
N THR A 52 -0.06 10.91 -2.08
CA THR A 52 -0.70 9.90 -2.93
C THR A 52 -0.43 10.26 -4.39
N ALA A 53 -0.08 9.27 -5.20
CA ALA A 53 0.33 9.43 -6.59
C ALA A 53 -0.83 9.78 -7.55
N THR A 54 -1.62 10.79 -7.19
CA THR A 54 -2.65 11.37 -8.08
C THR A 54 -2.03 12.49 -8.91
N GLY A 55 -2.66 12.85 -10.04
CA GLY A 55 -2.14 13.88 -10.94
C GLY A 55 -1.70 15.15 -10.21
N GLY A 56 -0.52 15.68 -10.55
CA GLY A 56 0.08 16.85 -9.93
C GLY A 56 0.77 16.57 -8.58
N PHE A 57 0.99 15.31 -8.20
CA PHE A 57 1.62 14.98 -6.91
C PHE A 57 3.05 15.53 -6.77
N LEU A 58 3.79 15.61 -7.86
CA LEU A 58 5.15 16.18 -7.86
C LEU A 58 5.13 17.67 -7.50
N GLY A 59 4.14 18.43 -8.00
CA GLY A 59 3.92 19.81 -7.62
C GLY A 59 3.59 19.99 -6.14
N ARG A 60 2.76 19.08 -5.57
CA ARG A 60 2.43 19.10 -4.13
C ARG A 60 3.63 18.78 -3.26
N ILE A 61 4.49 17.85 -3.67
CA ILE A 61 5.78 17.59 -2.97
C ILE A 61 6.65 18.86 -3.01
N GLY A 62 6.75 19.54 -4.16
CA GLY A 62 7.51 20.78 -4.29
C GLY A 62 7.00 21.90 -3.37
N GLU A 63 5.68 22.03 -3.24
CA GLU A 63 5.07 22.99 -2.32
C GLU A 63 5.30 22.62 -0.84
N ALA A 64 5.28 21.34 -0.50
CA ALA A 64 5.63 20.86 0.84
C ALA A 64 7.11 21.14 1.17
N MET A 65 8.02 20.92 0.23
CA MET A 65 9.42 21.27 0.37
C MET A 65 9.61 22.78 0.60
N ARG A 66 8.88 23.64 -0.13
CA ARG A 66 8.92 25.08 0.06
C ARG A 66 8.51 25.48 1.48
N ARG A 67 7.39 24.96 1.98
CA ARG A 67 6.92 25.20 3.35
C ARG A 67 7.93 24.79 4.40
N LEU A 68 8.53 23.61 4.24
CA LEU A 68 9.61 23.15 5.14
C LEU A 68 10.81 24.09 5.11
N THR A 69 11.17 24.62 3.94
CA THR A 69 12.28 25.59 3.82
C THR A 69 11.97 26.89 4.54
N ASP A 70 10.73 27.41 4.38
CA ASP A 70 10.28 28.63 5.04
C ASP A 70 10.27 28.45 6.57
N GLU A 71 9.77 27.30 7.08
CA GLU A 71 9.75 26.96 8.50
C GLU A 71 11.16 26.85 9.13
N LEU A 72 12.13 26.33 8.38
CA LEU A 72 13.51 26.19 8.80
C LEU A 72 14.28 27.52 8.73
N GLY A 73 13.90 28.43 7.81
CA GLY A 73 14.54 29.73 7.61
C GLY A 73 14.16 30.79 8.64
N ASP A 74 12.95 30.73 9.20
CA ASP A 74 12.39 31.76 10.09
C ASP A 74 12.54 31.48 11.60
N GLY A 75 13.22 30.39 12.01
CA GLY A 75 13.24 29.93 13.40
C GLY A 75 14.60 29.95 14.10
N PRO A 76 14.65 30.20 15.43
CA PRO A 76 15.87 30.00 16.19
C PRO A 76 16.32 28.54 16.14
N THR A 77 17.62 28.34 15.97
CA THR A 77 18.30 27.05 15.99
C THR A 77 17.81 26.18 17.15
N GLY A 78 16.98 25.17 16.90
CA GLY A 78 16.47 24.27 17.92
C GLY A 78 15.06 23.71 17.75
N ARG A 79 14.31 24.09 16.71
CA ARG A 79 13.02 23.45 16.42
C ARG A 79 13.24 22.08 15.76
N ARG A 80 12.76 21.04 16.42
CA ARG A 80 12.62 19.71 15.81
C ARG A 80 11.58 19.80 14.70
N VAL A 81 11.96 19.39 13.49
CA VAL A 81 11.03 19.26 12.37
C VAL A 81 9.99 18.21 12.74
N THR A 82 8.73 18.63 12.85
CA THR A 82 7.58 17.75 12.98
C THR A 82 6.99 17.49 11.60
N ALA A 83 6.40 16.30 11.41
CA ALA A 83 5.84 15.87 10.14
C ALA A 83 4.91 16.90 9.52
N VAL A 84 5.11 17.21 8.24
CA VAL A 84 4.15 17.94 7.41
C VAL A 84 3.39 16.93 6.57
N SER A 85 2.18 16.57 7.03
CA SER A 85 1.23 15.81 6.22
C SER A 85 0.43 16.80 5.38
N VAL A 86 0.58 16.76 4.07
CA VAL A 86 -0.21 17.56 3.13
C VAL A 86 -1.37 16.73 2.62
N ALA A 87 -2.51 16.80 3.31
CA ALA A 87 -3.78 16.27 2.79
C ALA A 87 -4.27 17.20 1.66
N GLY A 88 -4.35 16.64 0.44
CA GLY A 88 -4.45 17.38 -0.82
C GLY A 88 -5.71 18.14 -1.14
N PHE A 89 -5.52 19.14 -2.00
CA PHE A 89 -6.52 19.59 -2.98
C PHE A 89 -5.92 19.38 -4.38
N ALA A 90 -6.65 18.67 -5.23
CA ALA A 90 -6.22 18.38 -6.59
C ALA A 90 -6.20 19.65 -7.45
N VAL A 91 -5.01 20.05 -7.86
CA VAL A 91 -4.83 20.92 -9.03
C VAL A 91 -4.00 20.13 -10.03
N THR A 92 -4.63 19.76 -11.12
CA THR A 92 -4.01 18.98 -12.21
C THR A 92 -3.17 19.92 -13.06
N THR A 93 -1.89 20.02 -12.80
CA THR A 93 -0.94 20.70 -13.70
C THR A 93 0.36 19.92 -13.72
N GLN A 94 0.78 19.48 -14.92
CA GLN A 94 2.15 19.04 -15.16
C GLN A 94 3.08 20.24 -14.94
N LEU A 95 4.18 20.03 -14.22
CA LEU A 95 5.19 21.07 -14.04
C LEU A 95 5.78 21.46 -15.40
N ALA A 96 5.80 22.77 -15.69
CA ALA A 96 6.52 23.29 -16.84
C ALA A 96 8.03 23.03 -16.71
N PRO A 97 8.81 22.97 -17.82
CA PRO A 97 10.25 22.70 -17.76
C PRO A 97 11.03 23.63 -16.81
N GLU A 98 10.65 24.89 -16.73
CA GLU A 98 11.25 25.87 -15.80
C GLU A 98 10.93 25.53 -14.33
N GLU A 99 9.72 25.06 -14.04
CA GLU A 99 9.32 24.62 -12.70
C GLU A 99 10.02 23.33 -12.27
N GLN A 100 10.36 22.44 -13.21
CA GLN A 100 11.13 21.22 -12.93
C GLN A 100 12.56 21.52 -12.48
N VAL A 101 13.23 22.48 -13.15
CA VAL A 101 14.59 22.93 -12.75
C VAL A 101 14.53 23.57 -11.37
N ASP A 102 13.52 24.37 -11.10
CA ASP A 102 13.29 25.04 -9.82
C ASP A 102 13.03 24.01 -8.70
N TRP A 103 12.22 22.94 -8.97
CA TRP A 103 11.94 21.86 -8.02
C TRP A 103 13.23 21.20 -7.52
N ARG A 104 14.14 20.81 -8.42
CA ARG A 104 15.40 20.16 -8.06
C ARG A 104 16.34 21.12 -7.30
N VAL A 105 16.42 22.37 -7.71
CA VAL A 105 17.26 23.37 -7.04
C VAL A 105 16.77 23.63 -5.62
N ARG A 106 15.47 23.82 -5.45
CA ARG A 106 14.84 24.02 -4.13
C ARG A 106 14.97 22.79 -3.24
N GLY A 107 14.72 21.59 -3.78
CA GLY A 107 14.91 20.33 -3.05
C GLY A 107 16.34 20.15 -2.56
N ALA A 108 17.34 20.43 -3.41
CA ALA A 108 18.73 20.38 -3.00
C ALA A 108 19.08 21.41 -1.91
N ALA A 109 18.49 22.61 -1.98
CA ALA A 109 18.70 23.63 -0.95
C ALA A 109 18.11 23.20 0.41
N LEU A 110 16.88 22.70 0.42
CA LEU A 110 16.25 22.14 1.63
C LEU A 110 17.06 21.01 2.23
N LEU A 111 17.50 20.03 1.40
CA LEU A 111 18.29 18.90 1.88
C LEU A 111 19.64 19.30 2.47
N ARG A 112 20.28 20.37 1.94
CA ARG A 112 21.49 20.92 2.55
C ARG A 112 21.22 21.56 3.91
N LEU A 113 20.09 22.27 4.06
CA LEU A 113 19.68 22.83 5.35
C LEU A 113 19.43 21.71 6.38
N LEU A 114 18.72 20.64 5.99
CA LEU A 114 18.49 19.48 6.84
C LEU A 114 19.80 18.77 7.22
N ALA A 115 20.72 18.60 6.25
CA ALA A 115 22.02 18.01 6.49
C ALA A 115 22.86 18.80 7.52
N GLN A 116 22.80 20.14 7.50
CA GLN A 116 23.46 20.99 8.50
C GLN A 116 22.89 20.79 9.92
N GLN A 117 21.64 20.35 10.02
CA GLN A 117 20.99 20.01 11.30
C GLN A 117 21.18 18.53 11.70
N GLY A 118 21.95 17.76 10.92
CA GLY A 118 22.18 16.34 11.17
C GLY A 118 20.97 15.45 10.88
N THR A 119 20.05 15.89 10.02
CA THR A 119 18.82 15.17 9.64
C THR A 119 18.63 15.12 8.13
N GLY A 120 17.52 14.54 7.66
CA GLY A 120 17.19 14.39 6.26
C GLY A 120 15.69 14.46 5.98
N LEU A 121 15.33 14.17 4.74
CA LEU A 121 13.94 14.14 4.25
C LEU A 121 13.61 12.74 3.76
N VAL A 122 12.46 12.20 4.20
CA VAL A 122 11.82 11.03 3.62
C VAL A 122 10.59 11.47 2.82
N ILE A 123 10.51 11.03 1.58
CA ILE A 123 9.33 11.19 0.73
C ILE A 123 8.66 9.83 0.62
N THR A 124 7.38 9.75 0.96
CA THR A 124 6.55 8.56 0.75
C THR A 124 5.50 8.85 -0.31
N VAL A 125 5.30 7.90 -1.23
CA VAL A 125 4.32 8.01 -2.31
C VAL A 125 3.48 6.74 -2.37
N ASP A 126 2.21 6.85 -2.00
CA ASP A 126 1.26 5.74 -2.05
C ASP A 126 0.55 5.67 -3.42
N GLU A 127 -0.02 4.51 -3.73
CA GLU A 127 -0.86 4.26 -4.91
C GLU A 127 -0.17 4.58 -6.24
N ILE A 128 1.14 4.25 -6.39
CA ILE A 128 1.92 4.57 -7.60
C ILE A 128 1.29 4.05 -8.91
N HIS A 129 0.34 3.13 -8.83
CA HIS A 129 -0.40 2.64 -9.99
C HIS A 129 -1.41 3.68 -10.55
N ALA A 130 -1.75 4.71 -9.79
CA ALA A 130 -2.60 5.82 -10.21
C ALA A 130 -1.80 7.03 -10.73
N ALA A 131 -0.47 6.96 -10.65
CA ALA A 131 0.42 8.07 -10.99
C ALA A 131 0.51 8.32 -12.50
N ASP A 132 0.73 9.58 -12.85
CA ASP A 132 1.32 9.92 -14.15
C ASP A 132 2.77 9.41 -14.21
N ARG A 133 3.09 8.63 -15.25
CA ARG A 133 4.42 8.01 -15.41
C ARG A 133 5.52 9.04 -15.56
N THR A 134 5.23 10.19 -16.17
CA THR A 134 6.17 11.28 -16.36
C THR A 134 6.56 11.89 -15.02
N GLU A 135 5.59 12.13 -14.14
CA GLU A 135 5.82 12.66 -12.79
C GLU A 135 6.64 11.68 -11.93
N LEU A 136 6.31 10.36 -11.97
CA LEU A 136 7.09 9.34 -11.26
C LEU A 136 8.54 9.28 -11.75
N SER A 137 8.73 9.32 -13.07
CA SER A 137 10.05 9.30 -13.69
C SER A 137 10.87 10.53 -13.30
N GLN A 138 10.23 11.69 -13.27
CA GLN A 138 10.87 12.94 -12.87
C GLN A 138 11.28 12.89 -11.39
N LEU A 139 10.38 12.49 -10.49
CA LEU A 139 10.70 12.33 -9.07
C LEU A 139 11.89 11.38 -8.87
N ALA A 140 11.85 10.24 -9.54
CA ALA A 140 12.92 9.24 -9.47
C ALA A 140 14.27 9.82 -9.95
N ALA A 141 14.27 10.55 -11.06
CA ALA A 141 15.48 11.16 -11.60
C ALA A 141 16.06 12.24 -10.65
N ASP A 142 15.20 13.06 -10.07
CA ASP A 142 15.65 14.12 -9.15
C ASP A 142 16.18 13.55 -7.83
N VAL A 143 15.50 12.53 -7.28
CA VAL A 143 16.01 11.82 -6.09
C VAL A 143 17.34 11.12 -6.38
N GLN A 144 17.54 10.53 -7.56
CA GLN A 144 18.82 9.97 -7.97
C GLN A 144 19.94 11.04 -7.96
N HIS A 145 19.62 12.27 -8.41
CA HIS A 145 20.58 13.38 -8.33
C HIS A 145 20.92 13.74 -6.89
N PHE A 146 19.92 13.84 -6.01
CA PHE A 146 20.15 14.14 -4.59
C PHE A 146 21.04 13.09 -3.91
N ILE A 147 20.78 11.80 -4.17
CA ILE A 147 21.60 10.70 -3.64
C ILE A 147 23.05 10.78 -4.16
N ARG A 148 23.23 11.05 -5.46
CA ARG A 148 24.56 11.20 -6.06
C ARG A 148 25.33 12.37 -5.46
N ASP A 149 24.63 13.46 -5.13
CA ASP A 149 25.20 14.65 -4.52
C ASP A 149 25.41 14.48 -3.00
N GLY A 150 25.17 13.29 -2.44
CA GLY A 150 25.38 12.97 -1.03
C GLY A 150 24.36 13.61 -0.09
N LEU A 151 23.20 14.02 -0.59
CA LEU A 151 22.15 14.66 0.21
C LEU A 151 21.29 13.62 0.96
N PRO A 152 20.86 13.94 2.20
CA PRO A 152 20.13 13.01 3.06
C PRO A 152 18.65 12.90 2.63
N ILE A 153 18.36 12.01 1.70
CA ILE A 153 17.02 11.74 1.19
C ILE A 153 16.69 10.25 1.24
N GLY A 154 15.47 9.95 1.68
CA GLY A 154 14.84 8.66 1.55
C GLY A 154 13.62 8.74 0.62
N LEU A 155 13.35 7.66 -0.11
CA LEU A 155 12.19 7.55 -1.00
C LEU A 155 11.54 6.19 -0.79
N ILE A 156 10.26 6.21 -0.46
CA ILE A 156 9.46 5.00 -0.27
C ILE A 156 8.25 5.04 -1.19
N PHE A 157 8.12 4.03 -2.02
CA PHE A 157 6.95 3.84 -2.87
C PHE A 157 6.06 2.73 -2.33
N ALA A 158 4.75 2.86 -2.55
CA ALA A 158 3.80 1.78 -2.36
C ALA A 158 2.87 1.64 -3.56
N GLY A 159 2.66 0.41 -4.02
CA GLY A 159 1.81 0.16 -5.18
C GLY A 159 1.50 -1.30 -5.45
N LEU A 160 0.69 -1.52 -6.49
CA LEU A 160 0.39 -2.86 -6.97
C LEU A 160 1.62 -3.49 -7.65
N PRO A 161 1.77 -4.82 -7.63
CA PRO A 161 2.93 -5.51 -8.19
C PRO A 161 3.19 -5.20 -9.68
N ALA A 162 2.13 -5.05 -10.48
CA ALA A 162 2.24 -4.69 -11.90
C ALA A 162 2.86 -3.31 -12.07
N ALA A 163 2.34 -2.30 -11.37
CA ALA A 163 2.86 -0.93 -11.46
C ALA A 163 4.31 -0.80 -10.98
N VAL A 164 4.67 -1.53 -9.93
CA VAL A 164 6.07 -1.60 -9.46
C VAL A 164 6.96 -2.25 -10.52
N SER A 165 6.51 -3.34 -11.15
CA SER A 165 7.26 -4.00 -12.22
C SER A 165 7.45 -3.09 -13.42
N ASP A 166 6.42 -2.36 -13.84
CA ASP A 166 6.47 -1.41 -14.94
C ASP A 166 7.46 -0.27 -14.63
N LEU A 167 7.38 0.33 -13.44
CA LEU A 167 8.29 1.37 -12.99
C LEU A 167 9.76 0.91 -13.04
N LEU A 168 10.04 -0.32 -12.63
CA LEU A 168 11.39 -0.89 -12.63
C LEU A 168 11.90 -1.28 -14.03
N ASN A 169 11.00 -1.58 -14.98
CA ASN A 169 11.36 -2.04 -16.32
C ASN A 169 11.53 -0.90 -17.33
N GLU A 170 10.91 0.24 -17.14
CA GLU A 170 10.87 1.36 -18.11
C GLU A 170 12.17 2.19 -18.25
N GLY A 171 13.30 1.73 -17.77
CA GLY A 171 14.62 2.33 -18.08
C GLY A 171 14.92 3.68 -17.39
N VAL A 172 13.92 4.50 -17.11
CA VAL A 172 14.07 5.85 -16.53
C VAL A 172 14.44 5.78 -15.05
N ALA A 173 13.98 4.76 -14.35
CA ALA A 173 14.19 4.57 -12.92
C ALA A 173 15.14 3.40 -12.61
N THR A 174 16.18 3.18 -13.42
CA THR A 174 17.11 2.05 -13.25
C THR A 174 17.74 1.99 -11.86
N PHE A 175 17.93 3.13 -11.20
CA PHE A 175 18.47 3.17 -9.84
C PHE A 175 17.49 2.59 -8.81
N LEU A 176 16.17 2.64 -9.06
CA LEU A 176 15.15 2.04 -8.18
C LEU A 176 15.22 0.50 -8.16
N ARG A 177 15.92 -0.13 -9.12
CA ARG A 177 16.22 -1.57 -9.05
C ARG A 177 17.10 -1.95 -7.87
N ARG A 178 17.74 -0.96 -7.23
CA ARG A 178 18.54 -1.14 -6.00
C ARG A 178 17.73 -0.90 -4.74
N ALA A 179 16.48 -0.46 -4.88
CA ALA A 179 15.59 -0.27 -3.75
C ALA A 179 15.30 -1.61 -3.06
N ASP A 180 15.19 -1.56 -1.75
CA ASP A 180 14.70 -2.69 -0.97
C ASP A 180 13.23 -2.93 -1.31
N ARG A 181 12.95 -4.08 -1.92
CA ARG A 181 11.60 -4.44 -2.33
C ARG A 181 10.98 -5.37 -1.30
N ILE A 182 9.93 -4.88 -0.66
CA ILE A 182 9.19 -5.61 0.36
C ILE A 182 7.84 -6.03 -0.23
N ASP A 183 7.74 -7.31 -0.57
CA ASP A 183 6.49 -7.92 -1.03
C ASP A 183 5.63 -8.25 0.19
N LEU A 184 4.51 -7.54 0.35
CA LEU A 184 3.59 -7.73 1.47
C LEU A 184 2.64 -8.90 1.17
N HIS A 185 2.53 -9.80 2.12
CA HIS A 185 1.66 -10.96 2.07
C HIS A 185 0.68 -10.95 3.25
N ALA A 186 -0.31 -11.84 3.18
CA ALA A 186 -1.20 -12.08 4.30
C ALA A 186 -0.39 -12.51 5.55
N ALA A 187 -0.80 -12.01 6.72
CA ALA A 187 -0.23 -12.42 7.99
C ALA A 187 -0.54 -13.91 8.27
N SER A 188 0.32 -14.59 8.98
CA SER A 188 0.02 -15.96 9.38
C SER A 188 -1.17 -15.99 10.35
N ILE A 189 -2.02 -16.99 10.24
CA ILE A 189 -3.19 -17.15 11.13
C ILE A 189 -2.76 -17.20 12.61
N ALA A 190 -1.61 -17.80 12.90
CA ALA A 190 -1.07 -17.88 14.26
C ALA A 190 -0.67 -16.48 14.82
N GLU A 191 -0.15 -15.60 13.98
CA GLU A 191 0.15 -14.21 14.39
C GLU A 191 -1.13 -13.40 14.63
N VAL A 192 -2.14 -13.58 13.78
CA VAL A 192 -3.45 -12.94 13.96
C VAL A 192 -4.12 -13.41 15.24
N GLU A 193 -4.13 -14.71 15.50
CA GLU A 193 -4.68 -15.34 16.72
C GLU A 193 -4.00 -14.78 17.98
N ARG A 194 -2.67 -14.70 17.97
CA ARG A 194 -1.91 -14.08 19.05
C ARG A 194 -2.28 -12.61 19.24
N SER A 195 -2.36 -11.85 18.17
CA SER A 195 -2.70 -10.43 18.22
C SER A 195 -4.10 -10.21 18.79
N PHE A 196 -5.11 -10.97 18.38
CA PHE A 196 -6.44 -10.89 18.95
C PHE A 196 -6.43 -11.25 20.43
N THR A 197 -5.83 -12.39 20.79
CA THR A 197 -5.74 -12.87 22.17
C THR A 197 -5.09 -11.83 23.09
N GLU A 198 -3.93 -11.29 22.71
CA GLU A 198 -3.22 -10.29 23.51
C GLU A 198 -4.01 -8.98 23.64
N THR A 199 -4.67 -8.53 22.55
CA THR A 199 -5.44 -7.29 22.54
C THR A 199 -6.62 -7.39 23.51
N PHE A 200 -7.36 -8.50 23.49
CA PHE A 200 -8.48 -8.73 24.39
C PHE A 200 -8.01 -8.89 25.84
N GLN A 201 -6.94 -9.64 26.09
CA GLN A 201 -6.36 -9.81 27.43
C GLN A 201 -5.91 -8.47 28.04
N ARG A 202 -5.21 -7.61 27.29
CA ARG A 202 -4.79 -6.28 27.76
C ARG A 202 -5.97 -5.40 28.17
N ALA A 203 -7.13 -5.62 27.56
CA ALA A 203 -8.35 -4.90 27.87
C ALA A 203 -9.21 -5.56 28.98
N GLY A 204 -8.70 -6.61 29.63
CA GLY A 204 -9.44 -7.34 30.67
C GLY A 204 -10.63 -8.16 30.14
N LYS A 205 -10.64 -8.46 28.83
CA LYS A 205 -11.65 -9.29 28.17
C LYS A 205 -11.08 -10.67 27.84
N ALA A 206 -11.92 -11.69 27.81
CA ALA A 206 -11.52 -13.03 27.43
C ALA A 206 -12.08 -13.41 26.06
N LEU A 207 -11.17 -13.81 25.15
CA LEU A 207 -11.49 -14.48 23.89
C LEU A 207 -10.90 -15.89 24.00
N GLY A 208 -11.77 -16.90 24.07
CA GLY A 208 -11.32 -18.30 24.20
C GLY A 208 -10.45 -18.72 23.01
N PRO A 209 -9.49 -19.64 23.18
CA PRO A 209 -8.52 -19.99 22.13
C PRO A 209 -9.19 -20.50 20.85
N ASP A 210 -10.20 -21.35 20.94
CA ASP A 210 -10.92 -21.84 19.77
C ASP A 210 -11.65 -20.72 19.03
N LEU A 211 -12.23 -19.77 19.77
CA LEU A 211 -12.90 -18.60 19.18
C LEU A 211 -11.92 -17.61 18.58
N ALA A 212 -10.75 -17.41 19.20
CA ALA A 212 -9.68 -16.60 18.65
C ALA A 212 -9.17 -17.20 17.32
N ARG A 213 -9.00 -18.52 17.28
CA ARG A 213 -8.62 -19.23 16.06
C ARG A 213 -9.67 -19.11 14.96
N THR A 214 -10.95 -19.38 15.27
CA THR A 214 -12.06 -19.23 14.31
C THR A 214 -12.10 -17.81 13.73
N ALA A 215 -11.99 -16.79 14.59
CA ALA A 215 -11.97 -15.40 14.16
C ALA A 215 -10.76 -15.09 13.26
N SER A 216 -9.59 -15.64 13.59
CA SER A 216 -8.36 -15.43 12.83
C SER A 216 -8.41 -16.11 11.47
N GLU A 217 -8.90 -17.34 11.39
CA GLU A 217 -9.10 -18.08 10.14
C GLU A 217 -10.07 -17.32 9.19
N ALA A 218 -11.11 -16.71 9.74
CA ALA A 218 -12.07 -15.90 8.97
C ALA A 218 -11.44 -14.65 8.32
N THR A 219 -10.27 -14.19 8.80
CA THR A 219 -9.56 -13.07 8.18
C THR A 219 -8.72 -13.48 6.98
N GLY A 220 -8.38 -14.77 6.84
CA GLY A 220 -7.38 -15.25 5.88
C GLY A 220 -6.01 -14.61 6.04
N GLY A 221 -5.73 -13.98 7.20
CA GLY A 221 -4.52 -13.19 7.43
C GLY A 221 -4.50 -11.82 6.72
N TYR A 222 -5.60 -11.41 6.11
CA TYR A 222 -5.69 -10.20 5.32
C TYR A 222 -5.86 -8.97 6.23
N PRO A 223 -4.95 -7.97 6.20
CA PRO A 223 -4.93 -6.89 7.19
C PRO A 223 -6.24 -6.13 7.31
N PHE A 224 -6.91 -5.83 6.19
CA PHE A 224 -8.21 -5.16 6.24
C PHE A 224 -9.29 -6.01 6.93
N LEU A 225 -9.31 -7.32 6.68
CA LEU A 225 -10.23 -8.23 7.37
C LEU A 225 -9.83 -8.42 8.84
N ILE A 226 -8.54 -8.43 9.18
CA ILE A 226 -8.08 -8.46 10.57
C ILE A 226 -8.65 -7.27 11.34
N GLN A 227 -8.54 -6.07 10.76
CA GLN A 227 -9.12 -4.86 11.38
C GLN A 227 -10.65 -4.94 11.51
N LEU A 228 -11.34 -5.38 10.46
CA LEU A 228 -12.80 -5.48 10.50
C LEU A 228 -13.29 -6.52 11.50
N VAL A 229 -12.72 -7.72 11.48
CA VAL A 229 -13.09 -8.80 12.42
C VAL A 229 -12.78 -8.33 13.84
N GLY A 230 -11.59 -7.78 14.09
CA GLY A 230 -11.21 -7.23 15.40
C GLY A 230 -12.17 -6.14 15.89
N TYR A 231 -12.55 -5.21 15.00
CA TYR A 231 -13.52 -4.16 15.31
C TYR A 231 -14.90 -4.70 15.74
N TYR A 232 -15.44 -5.66 14.99
CA TYR A 232 -16.73 -6.23 15.31
C TYR A 232 -16.68 -7.18 16.51
N LEU A 233 -15.59 -7.91 16.72
CA LEU A 233 -15.35 -8.66 17.96
C LEU A 233 -15.34 -7.74 19.18
N TRP A 234 -14.70 -6.56 19.03
CA TRP A 234 -14.68 -5.57 20.08
C TRP A 234 -16.08 -5.04 20.41
N GLN A 235 -16.88 -4.73 19.40
CA GLN A 235 -18.28 -4.31 19.60
C GLN A 235 -19.12 -5.37 20.33
N GLU A 236 -18.93 -6.66 20.01
CA GLU A 236 -19.61 -7.74 20.72
C GLU A 236 -19.07 -7.87 22.17
N ALA A 237 -17.78 -7.68 22.38
CA ALA A 237 -17.17 -7.74 23.72
C ALA A 237 -17.62 -6.59 24.64
N GLU A 238 -17.97 -5.43 24.10
CA GLU A 238 -18.56 -4.33 24.89
C GLU A 238 -19.96 -4.68 25.42
N LYS A 239 -20.69 -5.54 24.72
CA LYS A 239 -22.03 -6.02 25.13
C LYS A 239 -21.94 -7.19 26.10
N ALA A 240 -20.81 -7.90 26.13
CA ALA A 240 -20.58 -9.06 27.00
C ALA A 240 -19.90 -8.66 28.30
N PRO A 241 -20.31 -9.21 29.47
CA PRO A 241 -19.71 -8.80 30.75
C PRO A 241 -18.25 -9.24 30.90
N VAL A 242 -17.86 -10.44 30.45
CA VAL A 242 -16.50 -11.00 30.66
C VAL A 242 -15.94 -11.67 29.42
N SER A 243 -16.69 -12.52 28.74
CA SER A 243 -16.19 -13.34 27.62
C SER A 243 -17.17 -13.37 26.46
N LEU A 244 -16.63 -13.50 25.25
CA LEU A 244 -17.42 -13.74 24.04
C LEU A 244 -17.85 -15.21 23.95
N ASP A 245 -19.05 -15.46 23.43
CA ASP A 245 -19.52 -16.77 23.03
C ASP A 245 -19.37 -16.99 21.51
N ALA A 246 -19.59 -18.21 21.05
CA ALA A 246 -19.47 -18.56 19.62
C ALA A 246 -20.46 -17.78 18.75
N ALA A 247 -21.67 -17.51 19.24
CA ALA A 247 -22.66 -16.76 18.48
C ALA A 247 -22.26 -15.30 18.28
N ALA A 248 -21.60 -14.68 19.29
CA ALA A 248 -21.07 -13.32 19.20
C ALA A 248 -19.91 -13.26 18.17
N VAL A 249 -19.04 -14.25 18.16
CA VAL A 249 -17.94 -14.36 17.19
C VAL A 249 -18.49 -14.53 15.77
N ASP A 250 -19.46 -15.40 15.55
CA ASP A 250 -20.12 -15.57 14.25
C ASP A 250 -20.79 -14.29 13.74
N ARG A 251 -21.46 -13.54 14.63
CA ARG A 251 -22.04 -12.23 14.26
C ARG A 251 -20.95 -11.24 13.85
N ALA A 252 -19.85 -11.20 14.59
CA ALA A 252 -18.73 -10.31 14.29
C ALA A 252 -18.09 -10.64 12.92
N ILE A 253 -17.82 -11.91 12.64
CA ILE A 253 -17.28 -12.39 11.37
C ILE A 253 -18.25 -12.05 10.22
N THR A 254 -19.53 -12.35 10.38
CA THR A 254 -20.55 -12.06 9.36
C THR A 254 -20.61 -10.55 9.05
N ALA A 255 -20.58 -9.70 10.07
CA ALA A 255 -20.59 -8.25 9.89
C ALA A 255 -19.32 -7.74 9.19
N ALA A 256 -18.15 -8.29 9.55
CA ALA A 256 -16.88 -7.98 8.91
C ALA A 256 -16.88 -8.34 7.42
N HIS A 257 -17.32 -9.54 7.07
CA HIS A 257 -17.37 -9.97 5.67
C HIS A 257 -18.37 -9.14 4.84
N ARG A 258 -19.55 -8.83 5.36
CA ARG A 258 -20.52 -7.94 4.68
C ARG A 258 -19.94 -6.54 4.44
N ARG A 259 -19.17 -6.02 5.39
CA ARG A 259 -18.53 -4.71 5.21
C ARG A 259 -17.39 -4.79 4.19
N ASN A 260 -16.61 -5.86 4.20
CA ASN A 260 -15.56 -6.09 3.19
C ASN A 260 -16.17 -6.18 1.78
N GLU A 261 -17.26 -6.93 1.61
CA GLU A 261 -17.97 -7.01 0.33
C GLU A 261 -18.34 -5.63 -0.20
N ARG A 262 -18.98 -4.80 0.62
CA ARG A 262 -19.43 -3.46 0.22
C ARG A 262 -18.29 -2.48 -0.05
N VAL A 263 -17.28 -2.48 0.81
CA VAL A 263 -16.23 -1.44 0.77
C VAL A 263 -15.11 -1.82 -0.20
N VAL A 264 -14.75 -3.09 -0.29
CA VAL A 264 -13.61 -3.53 -1.10
C VAL A 264 -14.07 -4.18 -2.40
N ILE A 265 -14.93 -5.21 -2.31
CA ILE A 265 -15.28 -6.04 -3.47
C ILE A 265 -16.15 -5.28 -4.45
N GLU A 266 -17.26 -4.69 -3.99
CA GLU A 266 -18.17 -3.93 -4.87
C GLU A 266 -17.48 -2.72 -5.47
N ALA A 267 -16.64 -2.01 -4.70
CA ALA A 267 -15.86 -0.89 -5.20
C ALA A 267 -14.85 -1.33 -6.26
N ALA A 268 -14.15 -2.45 -6.06
CA ALA A 268 -13.20 -2.99 -7.02
C ALA A 268 -13.90 -3.46 -8.31
N LEU A 269 -15.10 -4.05 -8.19
CA LEU A 269 -15.89 -4.48 -9.34
C LEU A 269 -16.60 -3.35 -10.08
N SER A 270 -16.79 -2.18 -9.47
CA SER A 270 -17.49 -1.05 -10.09
C SER A 270 -16.81 -0.53 -11.36
N THR A 271 -15.50 -0.69 -11.46
CA THR A 271 -14.69 -0.27 -12.62
C THR A 271 -14.53 -1.36 -13.68
N THR A 272 -15.08 -2.55 -13.46
CA THR A 272 -14.95 -3.69 -14.38
C THR A 272 -16.01 -3.66 -15.48
N SER A 273 -15.61 -4.03 -16.70
CA SER A 273 -16.54 -4.25 -17.81
C SER A 273 -17.29 -5.59 -17.66
N GLY A 274 -18.35 -5.78 -18.44
CA GLY A 274 -19.06 -7.06 -18.49
C GLY A 274 -18.13 -8.25 -18.82
N ARG A 275 -17.19 -8.06 -19.76
CA ARG A 275 -16.22 -9.11 -20.12
C ARG A 275 -15.18 -9.38 -19.04
N ASP A 276 -14.81 -8.38 -18.24
CA ASP A 276 -13.98 -8.62 -17.05
C ASP A 276 -14.72 -9.50 -16.04
N ARG A 277 -16.01 -9.24 -15.85
CA ARG A 277 -16.85 -10.03 -14.96
C ARG A 277 -17.03 -11.45 -15.47
N ASP A 278 -17.21 -11.65 -16.78
CA ASP A 278 -17.24 -13.00 -17.38
C ASP A 278 -15.96 -13.77 -17.04
N PHE A 279 -14.80 -13.12 -17.17
CA PHE A 279 -13.50 -13.71 -16.82
C PHE A 279 -13.42 -14.08 -15.34
N LEU A 280 -13.82 -13.17 -14.44
CA LEU A 280 -13.79 -13.38 -12.99
C LEU A 280 -14.79 -14.48 -12.56
N HIS A 281 -15.98 -14.53 -13.16
CA HIS A 281 -16.94 -15.61 -12.90
C HIS A 281 -16.41 -16.97 -13.34
N ALA A 282 -15.76 -17.04 -14.52
CA ALA A 282 -15.12 -18.27 -14.97
C ALA A 282 -14.01 -18.74 -14.02
N MET A 283 -13.29 -17.80 -13.39
CA MET A 283 -12.32 -18.13 -12.33
C MET A 283 -13.00 -18.66 -11.05
N ALA A 284 -14.17 -18.11 -10.70
CA ALA A 284 -14.86 -18.48 -9.46
C ALA A 284 -15.36 -19.93 -9.47
N GLU A 285 -15.44 -20.58 -10.64
CA GLU A 285 -15.77 -22.00 -10.76
C GLU A 285 -14.67 -22.93 -10.21
N ASP A 286 -13.42 -22.46 -10.13
CA ASP A 286 -12.30 -23.25 -9.61
C ASP A 286 -12.13 -23.05 -8.09
N PRO A 287 -11.87 -24.08 -7.31
CA PRO A 287 -11.64 -23.96 -5.88
C PRO A 287 -10.30 -23.28 -5.51
N GLY A 288 -9.38 -23.17 -6.46
CA GLY A 288 -8.03 -22.61 -6.31
C GLY A 288 -7.66 -21.67 -7.45
N ALA A 289 -6.41 -21.70 -7.86
CA ALA A 289 -5.94 -20.95 -9.01
C ALA A 289 -6.57 -21.48 -10.31
N SER A 290 -6.90 -20.59 -11.22
CA SER A 290 -7.55 -20.89 -12.50
C SER A 290 -6.54 -20.86 -13.64
N SER A 291 -6.64 -21.81 -14.57
CA SER A 291 -5.88 -21.80 -15.80
C SER A 291 -6.47 -20.79 -16.79
N THR A 292 -5.62 -19.95 -17.40
CA THR A 292 -6.06 -19.02 -18.45
C THR A 292 -6.63 -19.75 -19.67
N LEU A 293 -6.23 -20.99 -19.92
CA LEU A 293 -6.80 -21.83 -20.95
C LEU A 293 -8.25 -22.24 -20.63
N ASP A 294 -8.51 -22.64 -19.39
CA ASP A 294 -9.84 -23.06 -18.97
C ASP A 294 -10.80 -21.87 -18.89
N ILE A 295 -10.32 -20.71 -18.43
CA ILE A 295 -11.08 -19.46 -18.50
C ILE A 295 -11.46 -19.14 -19.95
N GLY A 296 -10.53 -19.27 -20.90
CA GLY A 296 -10.82 -19.06 -22.32
C GLY A 296 -11.89 -20.01 -22.86
N ARG A 297 -11.87 -21.28 -22.44
CA ARG A 297 -12.89 -22.28 -22.83
C ARG A 297 -14.28 -21.94 -22.25
N ARG A 298 -14.35 -21.58 -20.96
CA ARG A 298 -15.60 -21.24 -20.27
C ARG A 298 -16.26 -19.98 -20.82
N THR A 299 -15.44 -18.97 -21.13
CA THR A 299 -15.92 -17.67 -21.62
C THR A 299 -16.08 -17.57 -23.12
N GLY A 300 -15.58 -18.56 -23.88
CA GLY A 300 -15.51 -18.49 -25.34
C GLY A 300 -14.52 -17.44 -25.88
N MET A 301 -13.66 -16.91 -25.05
CA MET A 301 -12.67 -15.89 -25.43
C MET A 301 -11.50 -16.50 -26.21
N ARG A 302 -11.03 -15.78 -27.24
CA ARG A 302 -9.81 -16.15 -27.96
C ARG A 302 -8.57 -15.93 -27.06
N PRO A 303 -7.46 -16.68 -27.25
CA PRO A 303 -6.26 -16.58 -26.40
C PRO A 303 -5.72 -15.16 -26.21
N ASN A 304 -5.67 -14.36 -27.28
CA ASN A 304 -5.22 -12.96 -27.21
C ASN A 304 -6.15 -12.09 -26.34
N ALA A 305 -7.47 -12.32 -26.39
CA ALA A 305 -8.43 -11.63 -25.56
C ALA A 305 -8.27 -12.01 -24.08
N VAL A 306 -8.09 -13.31 -23.79
CA VAL A 306 -7.79 -13.80 -22.44
C VAL A 306 -6.54 -13.13 -21.88
N GLY A 307 -5.47 -13.01 -22.69
CA GLY A 307 -4.24 -12.31 -22.32
C GLY A 307 -4.48 -10.85 -21.94
N ASN A 308 -5.23 -10.12 -22.77
CA ASN A 308 -5.54 -8.71 -22.54
C ASN A 308 -6.39 -8.50 -21.25
N TYR A 309 -7.43 -9.33 -21.05
CA TYR A 309 -8.25 -9.26 -19.84
C TYR A 309 -7.45 -9.64 -18.59
N ARG A 310 -6.59 -10.67 -18.70
CA ARG A 310 -5.68 -11.05 -17.62
C ARG A 310 -4.79 -9.88 -17.20
N THR A 311 -4.12 -9.22 -18.15
CA THR A 311 -3.25 -8.07 -17.86
C THR A 311 -4.05 -6.96 -17.18
N ARG A 312 -5.20 -6.58 -17.74
CA ARG A 312 -6.06 -5.53 -17.15
C ARG A 312 -6.54 -5.85 -15.74
N LEU A 313 -6.89 -7.10 -15.45
CA LEU A 313 -7.34 -7.53 -14.13
C LEU A 313 -6.18 -7.61 -13.12
N LEU A 314 -4.97 -7.96 -13.59
CA LEU A 314 -3.75 -7.86 -12.79
C LEU A 314 -3.42 -6.41 -12.44
N ASP A 315 -3.47 -5.50 -13.41
CA ASP A 315 -3.24 -4.07 -13.23
C ASP A 315 -4.27 -3.44 -12.29
N ALA A 316 -5.53 -3.92 -12.36
CA ALA A 316 -6.58 -3.52 -11.45
C ALA A 316 -6.44 -4.13 -10.03
N GLY A 317 -5.51 -5.07 -9.81
CA GLY A 317 -5.32 -5.74 -8.53
C GLY A 317 -6.50 -6.63 -8.10
N LEU A 318 -7.28 -7.13 -9.06
CA LEU A 318 -8.39 -8.06 -8.82
C LEU A 318 -7.93 -9.51 -8.81
N ILE A 319 -6.89 -9.80 -9.58
CA ILE A 319 -6.27 -11.11 -9.67
C ILE A 319 -4.75 -10.98 -9.49
N GLU A 320 -4.10 -12.09 -9.20
CA GLU A 320 -2.65 -12.19 -9.05
C GLU A 320 -2.10 -13.40 -9.80
N PRO A 321 -0.81 -13.39 -10.21
CA PRO A 321 -0.18 -14.56 -10.79
C PRO A 321 -0.11 -15.70 -9.75
N ALA A 322 -0.55 -16.89 -10.12
CA ALA A 322 -0.51 -18.08 -9.26
C ALA A 322 0.36 -19.21 -9.85
N GLY A 323 1.25 -18.85 -10.77
CA GLY A 323 2.11 -19.77 -11.51
C GLY A 323 2.04 -19.56 -13.00
N HIS A 324 2.79 -20.37 -13.78
CA HIS A 324 2.80 -20.26 -15.23
C HIS A 324 1.42 -20.55 -15.82
N GLY A 325 0.80 -19.57 -16.48
CA GLY A 325 -0.54 -19.68 -17.06
C GLY A 325 -1.68 -19.77 -16.04
N LEU A 326 -1.39 -19.60 -14.75
CA LEU A 326 -2.36 -19.63 -13.66
C LEU A 326 -2.58 -18.24 -13.07
N VAL A 327 -3.80 -17.98 -12.62
CA VAL A 327 -4.21 -16.76 -11.92
C VAL A 327 -5.05 -17.12 -10.69
N GLY A 328 -4.89 -16.34 -9.62
CA GLY A 328 -5.68 -16.41 -8.40
C GLY A 328 -6.43 -15.12 -8.15
N PHE A 329 -7.40 -15.14 -7.25
CA PHE A 329 -8.03 -13.91 -6.77
C PHE A 329 -7.08 -13.19 -5.79
N ALA A 330 -6.87 -11.90 -6.03
CA ALA A 330 -6.03 -11.06 -5.16
C ALA A 330 -6.81 -10.48 -3.96
N ILE A 331 -8.15 -10.46 -4.04
CA ILE A 331 -9.03 -9.91 -3.00
C ILE A 331 -9.71 -11.07 -2.26
N PRO A 332 -9.50 -11.25 -0.97
CA PRO A 332 -10.17 -12.27 -0.16
C PRO A 332 -11.70 -12.11 -0.17
N GLY A 333 -12.41 -13.21 -0.32
CA GLY A 333 -13.86 -13.23 -0.38
C GLY A 333 -14.45 -12.90 -1.76
N LEU A 334 -13.63 -12.48 -2.74
CA LEU A 334 -14.11 -12.14 -4.09
C LEU A 334 -14.68 -13.36 -4.82
N ARG A 335 -14.08 -14.55 -4.67
CA ARG A 335 -14.58 -15.79 -5.22
C ARG A 335 -15.97 -16.12 -4.69
N GLU A 336 -16.11 -16.11 -3.38
CA GLU A 336 -17.36 -16.44 -2.69
C GLU A 336 -18.46 -15.42 -3.02
N TYR A 337 -18.07 -14.16 -3.16
CA TYR A 337 -18.99 -13.11 -3.61
C TYR A 337 -19.50 -13.36 -5.03
N LEU A 338 -18.62 -13.67 -5.98
CA LEU A 338 -18.98 -13.95 -7.37
C LEU A 338 -19.82 -15.23 -7.48
N ALA A 339 -19.50 -16.26 -6.71
CA ALA A 339 -20.29 -17.52 -6.70
C ALA A 339 -21.74 -17.30 -6.19
N ARG A 340 -21.94 -16.36 -5.26
CA ARG A 340 -23.27 -15.99 -4.75
C ARG A 340 -24.02 -15.00 -5.65
N ASN A 341 -23.30 -14.26 -6.49
CA ASN A 341 -23.85 -13.26 -7.40
C ASN A 341 -23.48 -13.64 -8.85
N PRO A 342 -24.11 -14.65 -9.45
CA PRO A 342 -23.81 -15.08 -10.81
C PRO A 342 -24.05 -13.94 -11.81
N ALA A 343 -23.32 -13.98 -12.94
CA ALA A 343 -23.51 -13.03 -14.03
C ALA A 343 -24.97 -13.09 -14.53
N SER A 344 -25.61 -11.94 -14.63
CA SER A 344 -26.99 -11.80 -15.15
C SER A 344 -27.03 -11.98 -16.65
#